data_270033faac58dfd8bca21854046d828b
#
_entry.id   270033faac58dfd8bca21854046d828b
#
_cell.length_a   1.000
_cell.length_b   1.000
_cell.length_c   1.000
_cell.angle_alpha   90.00
_cell.angle_beta   90.00
_cell.angle_gamma   90.00
#
_symmetry.space_group_name_H-M   'P 1'
#
loop_
_entity.id
_entity.type
_entity.pdbx_description
1 polymer ?
#
loop_
_entity_poly.entity_id
_entity_poly.type
_entity_poly.pdbx_seq_one_letter_code
_entity_poly.pdbx_strand_id
1 'polypeptide(L)'
;VDRRCATRDVRFMVKSTFASLSRDDLLRLEATLGVGLDGHLLELALTHRSFAFEHGGIPHNERLEFLGDSILGQAVTVMLYTEYPELSEGELAKRRASLVSTVALAEIARSIGLGDYLRLGRGEELTGGRDKASILADTMEAVIGAVHLGTGPDDARDLVLRLIAPLRDDPRRFGASMDPKTSLQEAAAERGAPHPRYEVVATGPDHNKVFTATVIVGGFVTTRGEGSSKKAAEMAAALEAWTRLVGVGGVCAENGASGAAYSSEPPSGADE
;
A
#
# COMPACT_ATOMS: atom_id res chain seq x y z
N VAL A 1 45.88 1.34 20.84
CA VAL A 1 45.51 0.77 19.53
C VAL A 1 44.46 1.71 18.97
N ASP A 2 44.94 2.64 18.17
CA ASP A 2 44.23 3.77 17.60
C ASP A 2 43.46 3.24 16.35
N ARG A 3 42.14 3.06 16.45
CA ARG A 3 41.27 2.74 15.31
C ARG A 3 40.59 4.02 14.85
N ARG A 4 41.32 4.87 14.16
CA ARG A 4 40.72 5.88 13.30
C ARG A 4 40.23 5.19 12.04
N CYS A 5 38.93 4.85 12.02
CA CYS A 5 38.25 4.47 10.82
C CYS A 5 38.21 5.69 9.90
N ALA A 6 39.02 5.66 8.85
CA ALA A 6 39.06 6.70 7.84
C ALA A 6 37.73 6.68 7.09
N THR A 7 36.86 7.63 7.38
CA THR A 7 35.78 8.03 6.49
C THR A 7 36.44 8.53 5.19
N ARG A 8 36.53 7.64 4.20
CA ARG A 8 36.90 8.03 2.85
C ARG A 8 35.84 9.01 2.34
N ASP A 9 36.30 10.25 2.24
CA ASP A 9 35.59 11.34 1.57
C ASP A 9 35.14 10.88 0.17
N VAL A 10 33.87 10.55 0.02
CA VAL A 10 33.26 10.22 -1.29
C VAL A 10 32.87 11.54 -1.96
N ARG A 11 33.79 12.47 -2.01
CA ARG A 11 33.69 13.64 -2.88
C ARG A 11 34.10 13.23 -4.28
N PHE A 12 33.23 12.56 -4.99
CA PHE A 12 33.35 12.42 -6.43
C PHE A 12 32.99 13.76 -7.07
N MET A 13 34.01 14.50 -7.51
CA MET A 13 33.84 15.62 -8.42
C MET A 13 33.28 15.09 -9.76
N VAL A 14 31.97 15.07 -9.90
CA VAL A 14 31.33 14.97 -11.20
C VAL A 14 31.01 16.40 -11.65
N LYS A 15 31.83 16.97 -12.53
CA LYS A 15 31.43 18.15 -13.32
C LYS A 15 30.32 17.69 -14.28
N SER A 16 29.06 17.83 -13.89
CA SER A 16 27.91 17.50 -14.72
C SER A 16 27.68 18.63 -15.73
N THR A 17 27.89 18.34 -17.01
CA THR A 17 27.54 19.22 -18.16
C THR A 17 26.15 18.83 -18.71
N PHE A 18 25.33 18.13 -17.94
CA PHE A 18 24.03 17.61 -18.33
C PHE A 18 22.93 18.47 -17.72
N ALA A 19 21.77 18.53 -18.38
CA ALA A 19 20.60 19.24 -17.86
C ALA A 19 20.28 18.74 -16.46
N SER A 20 20.83 19.41 -15.45
CA SER A 20 20.51 19.18 -14.04
C SER A 20 19.09 19.67 -13.82
N LEU A 21 18.35 19.01 -12.95
CA LEU A 21 17.13 19.57 -12.37
C LEU A 21 17.45 20.99 -11.89
N SER A 22 16.53 21.93 -12.13
CA SER A 22 16.79 23.27 -11.66
C SER A 22 16.92 23.26 -10.13
N ARG A 23 17.69 24.16 -9.57
CA ARG A 23 17.81 24.28 -8.12
C ARG A 23 16.45 24.50 -7.46
N ASP A 24 15.55 25.21 -8.15
CA ASP A 24 14.20 25.48 -7.66
C ASP A 24 13.34 24.21 -7.63
N ASP A 25 13.52 23.28 -8.60
CA ASP A 25 12.82 21.99 -8.59
C ASP A 25 13.27 21.12 -7.43
N LEU A 26 14.58 21.05 -7.18
CA LEU A 26 15.13 20.30 -6.03
C LEU A 26 14.63 20.89 -4.71
N LEU A 27 14.63 22.21 -4.54
CA LEU A 27 14.12 22.86 -3.33
C LEU A 27 12.61 22.61 -3.13
N ARG A 28 11.82 22.56 -4.19
CA ARG A 28 10.39 22.21 -4.11
C ARG A 28 10.20 20.76 -3.65
N LEU A 29 10.99 19.85 -4.18
CA LEU A 29 10.91 18.45 -3.77
C LEU A 29 11.36 18.28 -2.32
N GLU A 30 12.46 18.91 -1.90
CA GLU A 30 12.91 18.94 -0.51
C GLU A 30 11.83 19.45 0.45
N ALA A 31 11.15 20.55 0.07
CA ALA A 31 10.05 21.09 0.86
C ALA A 31 8.87 20.09 0.95
N THR A 32 8.56 19.39 -0.13
CA THR A 32 7.51 18.36 -0.16
C THR A 32 7.89 17.14 0.69
N LEU A 33 9.16 16.73 0.63
CA LEU A 33 9.70 15.66 1.47
C LEU A 33 9.87 16.09 2.94
N GLY A 34 9.92 17.39 3.23
CA GLY A 34 10.12 17.95 4.56
C GLY A 34 11.51 17.64 5.14
N VAL A 35 12.51 17.47 4.27
CA VAL A 35 13.91 17.20 4.64
C VAL A 35 14.85 18.04 3.78
N GLY A 36 15.92 18.56 4.37
CA GLY A 36 16.99 19.25 3.62
C GLY A 36 18.05 18.24 3.20
N LEU A 37 18.23 18.04 1.91
CA LEU A 37 19.20 17.10 1.35
C LEU A 37 20.35 17.83 0.66
N ASP A 38 21.52 17.19 0.60
CA ASP A 38 22.55 17.56 -0.36
C ASP A 38 21.98 17.34 -1.77
N GLY A 39 21.92 18.41 -2.57
CA GLY A 39 21.39 18.36 -3.94
C GLY A 39 22.00 17.27 -4.82
N HIS A 40 23.26 16.88 -4.58
CA HIS A 40 23.90 15.76 -5.29
C HIS A 40 23.30 14.39 -4.94
N LEU A 41 22.98 14.16 -3.68
CA LEU A 41 22.33 12.90 -3.26
C LEU A 41 20.90 12.81 -3.81
N LEU A 42 20.17 13.91 -3.78
CA LEU A 42 18.83 13.97 -4.33
C LEU A 42 18.85 13.77 -5.86
N GLU A 43 19.74 14.45 -6.57
CA GLU A 43 19.88 14.27 -8.02
C GLU A 43 20.25 12.84 -8.38
N LEU A 44 21.13 12.20 -7.61
CA LEU A 44 21.48 10.78 -7.79
C LEU A 44 20.28 9.87 -7.58
N ALA A 45 19.47 10.09 -6.54
CA ALA A 45 18.25 9.33 -6.27
C ALA A 45 17.22 9.44 -7.41
N LEU A 46 17.15 10.60 -8.07
CA LEU A 46 16.25 10.88 -9.18
C LEU A 46 16.79 10.43 -10.54
N THR A 47 18.01 9.91 -10.62
CA THR A 47 18.65 9.50 -11.85
C THR A 47 18.43 8.01 -12.11
N HIS A 48 17.53 7.69 -13.04
CA HIS A 48 17.29 6.32 -13.46
C HIS A 48 18.42 5.79 -14.35
N ARG A 49 18.65 4.48 -14.33
CA ARG A 49 19.69 3.80 -15.13
C ARG A 49 19.60 4.09 -16.63
N SER A 50 18.39 4.28 -17.18
CA SER A 50 18.22 4.58 -18.61
C SER A 50 18.83 5.93 -18.99
N PHE A 51 18.66 6.94 -18.13
CA PHE A 51 19.32 8.23 -18.30
C PHE A 51 20.84 8.11 -18.19
N ALA A 52 21.31 7.40 -17.19
CA ALA A 52 22.74 7.17 -16.98
C ALA A 52 23.39 6.49 -18.18
N PHE A 53 22.73 5.50 -18.77
CA PHE A 53 23.22 4.80 -19.96
C PHE A 53 23.39 5.74 -21.17
N GLU A 54 22.40 6.61 -21.42
CA GLU A 54 22.45 7.57 -22.54
C GLU A 54 23.47 8.69 -22.31
N HIS A 55 23.95 8.86 -21.06
CA HIS A 55 24.88 9.93 -20.68
C HIS A 55 26.26 9.41 -20.24
N GLY A 56 26.75 8.37 -20.90
CA GLY A 56 28.12 7.88 -20.71
C GLY A 56 28.33 7.03 -19.46
N GLY A 57 27.26 6.47 -18.88
CA GLY A 57 27.35 5.57 -17.72
C GLY A 57 27.62 6.30 -16.41
N ILE A 58 27.02 7.48 -16.23
CA ILE A 58 27.09 8.22 -14.97
C ILE A 58 26.45 7.42 -13.83
N PRO A 59 26.72 7.75 -12.55
CA PRO A 59 26.04 7.12 -11.42
C PRO A 59 24.51 7.26 -11.51
N HIS A 60 23.80 6.23 -11.06
CA HIS A 60 22.33 6.14 -11.05
C HIS A 60 21.83 5.58 -9.71
N ASN A 61 20.52 5.52 -9.53
CA ASN A 61 19.86 5.33 -8.26
C ASN A 61 19.83 3.91 -7.70
N GLU A 62 20.12 2.85 -8.46
CA GLU A 62 19.96 1.45 -8.01
C GLU A 62 20.66 1.11 -6.68
N ARG A 63 21.80 1.72 -6.38
CA ARG A 63 22.48 1.49 -5.10
C ARG A 63 21.80 2.20 -3.93
N LEU A 64 21.18 3.34 -4.18
CA LEU A 64 20.37 4.03 -3.17
C LEU A 64 19.03 3.32 -2.95
N GLU A 65 18.42 2.80 -4.01
CA GLU A 65 17.24 1.93 -3.99
C GLU A 65 17.48 0.72 -3.06
N PHE A 66 18.57 -0.04 -3.32
CA PHE A 66 18.94 -1.18 -2.50
C PHE A 66 19.07 -0.83 -1.00
N LEU A 67 19.67 0.31 -0.69
CA LEU A 67 19.81 0.79 0.69
C LEU A 67 18.44 1.20 1.26
N GLY A 68 17.68 1.96 0.47
CA GLY A 68 16.39 2.51 0.87
C GLY A 68 15.33 1.45 1.14
N ASP A 69 15.27 0.36 0.35
CA ASP A 69 14.40 -0.79 0.60
C ASP A 69 14.61 -1.35 2.01
N SER A 70 15.87 -1.56 2.40
CA SER A 70 16.20 -2.07 3.74
C SER A 70 15.79 -1.12 4.86
N ILE A 71 15.96 0.20 4.67
CA ILE A 71 15.59 1.23 5.64
C ILE A 71 14.07 1.34 5.75
N LEU A 72 13.36 1.35 4.62
CA LEU A 72 11.91 1.32 4.54
C LEU A 72 11.36 0.11 5.28
N GLY A 73 11.87 -1.09 4.94
CA GLY A 73 11.46 -2.33 5.58
C GLY A 73 11.66 -2.33 7.08
N GLN A 74 12.81 -1.81 7.56
CA GLN A 74 13.11 -1.68 8.99
C GLN A 74 12.15 -0.71 9.68
N ALA A 75 11.97 0.51 9.15
CA ALA A 75 11.14 1.55 9.75
C ALA A 75 9.68 1.06 9.89
N VAL A 76 9.12 0.47 8.84
CA VAL A 76 7.76 -0.08 8.85
C VAL A 76 7.64 -1.27 9.80
N THR A 77 8.64 -2.16 9.85
CA THR A 77 8.63 -3.31 10.76
C THR A 77 8.62 -2.86 12.23
N VAL A 78 9.48 -1.91 12.60
CA VAL A 78 9.55 -1.39 13.97
C VAL A 78 8.24 -0.71 14.35
N MET A 79 7.69 0.11 13.47
CA MET A 79 6.39 0.77 13.68
C MET A 79 5.28 -0.26 13.91
N LEU A 80 5.13 -1.25 13.02
CA LEU A 80 4.09 -2.28 13.15
C LEU A 80 4.24 -3.10 14.44
N TYR A 81 5.46 -3.50 14.79
CA TYR A 81 5.74 -4.24 16.01
C TYR A 81 5.35 -3.45 17.27
N THR A 82 5.59 -2.14 17.26
CA THR A 82 5.33 -1.28 18.40
C THR A 82 3.85 -0.89 18.53
N GLU A 83 3.20 -0.58 17.41
CA GLU A 83 1.82 -0.10 17.40
C GLU A 83 0.78 -1.23 17.49
N TYR A 84 1.13 -2.47 17.12
CA TYR A 84 0.21 -3.61 17.07
C TYR A 84 0.74 -4.82 17.84
N PRO A 85 0.90 -4.72 19.18
CA PRO A 85 1.50 -5.78 20.00
C PRO A 85 0.63 -7.05 20.07
N GLU A 86 -0.66 -6.97 19.71
CA GLU A 86 -1.61 -8.07 19.71
C GLU A 86 -1.59 -8.92 18.43
N LEU A 87 -0.97 -8.40 17.36
CA LEU A 87 -0.96 -9.10 16.09
C LEU A 87 0.11 -10.21 16.04
N SER A 88 -0.25 -11.31 15.41
CA SER A 88 0.70 -12.39 15.10
C SER A 88 1.77 -11.96 14.09
N GLU A 89 2.91 -12.67 14.07
CA GLU A 89 3.97 -12.45 13.09
C GLU A 89 3.45 -12.48 11.64
N GLY A 90 2.56 -13.43 11.32
CA GLY A 90 1.99 -13.56 9.99
C GLY A 90 1.14 -12.34 9.58
N GLU A 91 0.39 -11.76 10.52
CA GLU A 91 -0.42 -10.55 10.28
C GLU A 91 0.47 -9.32 10.13
N LEU A 92 1.50 -9.19 10.97
CA LEU A 92 2.49 -8.12 10.86
C LEU A 92 3.23 -8.19 9.51
N ALA A 93 3.62 -9.39 9.06
CA ALA A 93 4.28 -9.59 7.76
C ALA A 93 3.37 -9.20 6.59
N LYS A 94 2.08 -9.57 6.63
CA LYS A 94 1.08 -9.17 5.63
C LYS A 94 0.91 -7.64 5.60
N ARG A 95 0.74 -7.00 6.74
CA ARG A 95 0.62 -5.53 6.83
C ARG A 95 1.86 -4.84 6.28
N ARG A 96 3.05 -5.29 6.66
CA ARG A 96 4.30 -4.77 6.12
C ARG A 96 4.31 -4.87 4.59
N ALA A 97 4.06 -6.07 4.03
CA ALA A 97 4.06 -6.27 2.59
C ALA A 97 3.09 -5.34 1.84
N SER A 98 1.95 -4.98 2.43
CA SER A 98 1.01 -4.05 1.80
C SER A 98 1.50 -2.61 1.82
N LEU A 99 2.27 -2.20 2.83
CA LEU A 99 2.80 -0.84 2.98
C LEU A 99 4.08 -0.58 2.19
N VAL A 100 4.91 -1.62 1.97
CA VAL A 100 6.19 -1.50 1.26
C VAL A 100 6.14 -2.07 -0.17
N SER A 101 4.96 -2.42 -0.67
CA SER A 101 4.82 -2.95 -2.04
C SER A 101 5.08 -1.89 -3.10
N THR A 102 5.52 -2.31 -4.28
CA THR A 102 5.65 -1.44 -5.46
C THR A 102 4.40 -0.60 -5.71
N VAL A 103 3.21 -1.17 -5.52
CA VAL A 103 1.94 -0.45 -5.69
C VAL A 103 1.79 0.66 -4.66
N ALA A 104 2.08 0.38 -3.39
CA ALA A 104 2.01 1.34 -2.30
C ALA A 104 3.01 2.49 -2.48
N LEU A 105 4.26 2.17 -2.80
CA LEU A 105 5.30 3.17 -3.02
C LEU A 105 5.02 4.03 -4.24
N ALA A 106 4.52 3.45 -5.33
CA ALA A 106 4.13 4.20 -6.52
C ALA A 106 2.94 5.14 -6.24
N GLU A 107 1.98 4.73 -5.40
CA GLU A 107 0.88 5.60 -4.96
C GLU A 107 1.38 6.80 -4.16
N ILE A 108 2.29 6.56 -3.21
CA ILE A 108 2.95 7.65 -2.46
C ILE A 108 3.72 8.56 -3.41
N ALA A 109 4.54 8.00 -4.31
CA ALA A 109 5.33 8.75 -5.27
C ALA A 109 4.45 9.66 -6.15
N ARG A 110 3.30 9.16 -6.61
CA ARG A 110 2.32 9.95 -7.37
C ARG A 110 1.71 11.07 -6.53
N SER A 111 1.38 10.79 -5.27
CA SER A 111 0.76 11.78 -4.39
C SER A 111 1.64 13.01 -4.13
N ILE A 112 2.96 12.85 -4.22
CA ILE A 112 3.94 13.93 -4.06
C ILE A 112 4.50 14.45 -5.40
N GLY A 113 4.01 13.95 -6.53
CA GLY A 113 4.48 14.35 -7.87
C GLY A 113 5.90 13.96 -8.19
N LEU A 114 6.45 12.87 -7.59
CA LEU A 114 7.84 12.45 -7.73
C LEU A 114 8.23 12.21 -9.20
N GLY A 115 7.30 11.74 -10.02
CA GLY A 115 7.50 11.47 -11.44
C GLY A 115 8.01 12.67 -12.26
N ASP A 116 7.62 13.89 -11.86
CA ASP A 116 8.03 15.11 -12.57
C ASP A 116 9.51 15.43 -12.44
N TYR A 117 10.14 14.92 -11.38
CA TYR A 117 11.55 15.12 -11.07
C TYR A 117 12.49 14.03 -11.62
N LEU A 118 11.94 12.97 -12.22
CA LEU A 118 12.75 11.84 -12.71
C LEU A 118 13.63 12.23 -13.89
N ARG A 119 14.86 11.77 -13.88
CA ARG A 119 15.80 11.82 -15.01
C ARG A 119 15.77 10.48 -15.72
N LEU A 120 15.06 10.43 -16.85
CA LEU A 120 14.84 9.23 -17.64
C LEU A 120 15.57 9.33 -18.98
N GLY A 121 16.02 8.20 -19.52
CA GLY A 121 16.46 8.11 -20.92
C GLY A 121 15.25 8.25 -21.84
N ARG A 122 15.50 8.68 -23.07
CA ARG A 122 14.47 8.98 -24.07
C ARG A 122 13.54 7.80 -24.33
N GLY A 123 14.04 6.57 -24.34
CA GLY A 123 13.22 5.38 -24.56
C GLY A 123 12.21 5.17 -23.43
N GLU A 124 12.64 5.33 -22.19
CA GLU A 124 11.77 5.17 -21.01
C GLU A 124 10.77 6.32 -20.91
N GLU A 125 11.20 7.54 -21.23
CA GLU A 125 10.32 8.72 -21.29
C GLU A 125 9.17 8.52 -22.29
N LEU A 126 9.46 8.04 -23.50
CA LEU A 126 8.45 7.80 -24.55
C LEU A 126 7.43 6.69 -24.18
N THR A 127 7.80 5.78 -23.30
CA THR A 127 6.92 4.70 -22.85
C THR A 127 6.19 5.02 -21.54
N GLY A 128 6.18 6.28 -21.12
CA GLY A 128 5.47 6.72 -19.91
C GLY A 128 6.19 6.38 -18.62
N GLY A 129 7.52 6.30 -18.65
CA GLY A 129 8.35 5.94 -17.50
C GLY A 129 8.11 6.78 -16.26
N ARG A 130 7.71 8.06 -16.41
CA ARG A 130 7.41 8.98 -15.29
C ARG A 130 6.26 8.51 -14.40
N ASP A 131 5.32 7.74 -14.94
CA ASP A 131 4.18 7.19 -14.18
C ASP A 131 4.24 5.66 -14.01
N LYS A 132 5.33 5.04 -14.42
CA LYS A 132 5.51 3.60 -14.31
C LYS A 132 5.75 3.19 -12.85
N ALA A 133 4.88 2.33 -12.33
CA ALA A 133 4.86 1.98 -10.91
C ALA A 133 6.21 1.46 -10.39
N SER A 134 6.93 0.63 -11.16
CA SER A 134 8.25 0.15 -10.75
C SER A 134 9.26 1.28 -10.62
N ILE A 135 9.35 2.19 -11.60
CA ILE A 135 10.30 3.31 -11.57
C ILE A 135 10.00 4.26 -10.42
N LEU A 136 8.73 4.54 -10.17
CA LEU A 136 8.29 5.40 -9.05
C LEU A 136 8.63 4.78 -7.70
N ALA A 137 8.42 3.48 -7.54
CA ALA A 137 8.73 2.76 -6.31
C ALA A 137 10.25 2.72 -6.06
N ASP A 138 11.04 2.29 -7.05
CA ASP A 138 12.49 2.21 -6.97
C ASP A 138 13.10 3.59 -6.66
N THR A 139 12.55 4.65 -7.26
CA THR A 139 12.99 6.03 -6.98
C THR A 139 12.60 6.47 -5.56
N MET A 140 11.44 6.08 -5.05
CA MET A 140 11.05 6.39 -3.67
C MET A 140 12.00 5.74 -2.68
N GLU A 141 12.36 4.48 -2.89
CA GLU A 141 13.37 3.80 -2.08
C GLU A 141 14.73 4.52 -2.19
N ALA A 142 15.13 4.91 -3.40
CA ALA A 142 16.37 5.65 -3.59
C ALA A 142 16.39 6.99 -2.85
N VAL A 143 15.27 7.70 -2.79
CA VAL A 143 15.13 8.95 -2.00
C VAL A 143 15.27 8.66 -0.51
N ILE A 144 14.66 7.60 0.02
CA ILE A 144 14.81 7.17 1.41
C ILE A 144 16.29 6.86 1.71
N GLY A 145 16.95 6.13 0.82
CA GLY A 145 18.40 5.84 0.93
C GLY A 145 19.25 7.11 0.93
N ALA A 146 18.91 8.09 0.08
CA ALA A 146 19.61 9.39 0.01
C ALA A 146 19.44 10.19 1.30
N VAL A 147 18.22 10.24 1.86
CA VAL A 147 17.95 10.91 3.15
C VAL A 147 18.75 10.25 4.26
N HIS A 148 18.78 8.92 4.32
CA HIS A 148 19.55 8.21 5.33
C HIS A 148 21.04 8.55 5.30
N LEU A 149 21.63 8.66 4.11
CA LEU A 149 23.04 9.00 3.96
C LEU A 149 23.33 10.49 4.17
N GLY A 150 22.38 11.35 3.84
CA GLY A 150 22.56 12.80 3.88
C GLY A 150 22.25 13.43 5.23
N THR A 151 21.21 12.97 5.90
CA THR A 151 20.71 13.58 7.16
C THR A 151 20.72 12.61 8.35
N GLY A 152 20.77 11.30 8.08
CA GLY A 152 20.90 10.30 9.14
C GLY A 152 19.68 9.37 9.28
N PRO A 153 19.80 8.35 10.15
CA PRO A 153 18.79 7.29 10.27
C PRO A 153 17.45 7.79 10.86
N ASP A 154 17.47 8.76 11.76
CA ASP A 154 16.25 9.26 12.37
C ASP A 154 15.39 10.05 11.39
N ASP A 155 15.99 10.92 10.58
CA ASP A 155 15.29 11.67 9.56
C ASP A 155 14.71 10.75 8.47
N ALA A 156 15.45 9.70 8.08
CA ALA A 156 14.97 8.71 7.13
C ALA A 156 13.78 7.93 7.68
N ARG A 157 13.82 7.50 8.94
CA ARG A 157 12.71 6.84 9.62
C ARG A 157 11.48 7.75 9.64
N ASP A 158 11.66 8.99 10.07
CA ASP A 158 10.56 9.95 10.21
C ASP A 158 9.95 10.31 8.84
N LEU A 159 10.77 10.39 7.79
CA LEU A 159 10.30 10.50 6.41
C LEU A 159 9.44 9.30 6.02
N VAL A 160 9.94 8.08 6.23
CA VAL A 160 9.19 6.84 5.91
C VAL A 160 7.83 6.85 6.61
N LEU A 161 7.80 7.06 7.92
CA LEU A 161 6.56 7.02 8.71
C LEU A 161 5.56 8.08 8.26
N ARG A 162 6.02 9.27 7.91
CA ARG A 162 5.16 10.33 7.37
C ARG A 162 4.60 9.98 5.99
N LEU A 163 5.42 9.41 5.10
CA LEU A 163 5.01 9.03 3.75
C LEU A 163 3.98 7.90 3.75
N ILE A 164 4.13 6.90 4.63
CA ILE A 164 3.21 5.77 4.70
C ILE A 164 1.95 6.05 5.52
N ALA A 165 1.90 7.13 6.30
CA ALA A 165 0.77 7.42 7.19
C ALA A 165 -0.60 7.39 6.48
N PRO A 166 -0.80 8.00 5.29
CA PRO A 166 -2.07 7.91 4.59
C PRO A 166 -2.49 6.48 4.23
N LEU A 167 -1.51 5.61 3.95
CA LEU A 167 -1.76 4.21 3.62
C LEU A 167 -2.01 3.37 4.87
N ARG A 168 -1.30 3.63 5.95
CA ARG A 168 -1.46 2.98 7.25
C ARG A 168 -2.85 3.25 7.83
N ASP A 169 -3.32 4.47 7.67
CA ASP A 169 -4.59 4.93 8.25
C ASP A 169 -5.80 4.60 7.36
N ASP A 170 -5.61 4.01 6.17
CA ASP A 170 -6.69 3.53 5.31
C ASP A 170 -7.16 2.11 5.73
N PRO A 171 -8.33 1.99 6.39
CA PRO A 171 -8.83 0.69 6.87
C PRO A 171 -9.08 -0.32 5.74
N ARG A 172 -9.22 0.16 4.48
CA ARG A 172 -9.42 -0.71 3.32
C ARG A 172 -8.16 -1.47 2.91
N ARG A 173 -6.99 -1.08 3.41
CA ARG A 173 -5.71 -1.73 3.11
C ARG A 173 -5.42 -2.93 4.01
N PHE A 174 -6.12 -3.05 5.14
CA PHE A 174 -5.84 -4.06 6.15
C PHE A 174 -7.05 -4.97 6.37
N GLY A 175 -6.81 -6.11 6.97
CA GLY A 175 -7.86 -7.09 7.24
C GLY A 175 -8.38 -7.76 5.97
N ALA A 176 -9.69 -7.80 5.80
CA ALA A 176 -10.34 -8.51 4.69
C ALA A 176 -9.93 -8.02 3.29
N SER A 177 -9.47 -6.78 3.14
CA SER A 177 -9.02 -6.26 1.85
C SER A 177 -7.71 -6.88 1.36
N MET A 178 -6.87 -7.39 2.26
CA MET A 178 -5.60 -8.04 1.92
C MET A 178 -5.79 -9.49 1.45
N ASP A 179 -6.67 -10.23 2.10
CA ASP A 179 -7.02 -11.60 1.73
C ASP A 179 -8.54 -11.80 1.90
N PRO A 180 -9.33 -11.23 0.97
CA PRO A 180 -10.77 -11.26 1.07
C PRO A 180 -11.34 -12.67 1.12
N LYS A 181 -10.67 -13.63 0.48
CA LYS A 181 -11.13 -15.02 0.42
C LYS A 181 -10.97 -15.72 1.77
N THR A 182 -9.82 -15.59 2.40
CA THR A 182 -9.58 -16.16 3.74
C THR A 182 -10.45 -15.46 4.78
N SER A 183 -10.52 -14.15 4.78
CA SER A 183 -11.36 -13.41 5.71
C SER A 183 -12.85 -13.75 5.57
N LEU A 184 -13.33 -13.99 4.34
CA LEU A 184 -14.70 -14.45 4.12
C LEU A 184 -14.92 -15.87 4.66
N GLN A 185 -13.94 -16.76 4.50
CA GLN A 185 -14.01 -18.13 5.05
C GLN A 185 -14.08 -18.13 6.57
N GLU A 186 -13.22 -17.34 7.21
CA GLU A 186 -13.21 -17.18 8.67
C GLU A 186 -14.54 -16.61 9.18
N ALA A 187 -15.00 -15.51 8.59
CA ALA A 187 -16.28 -14.90 8.96
C ALA A 187 -17.50 -15.82 8.71
N ALA A 188 -17.46 -16.65 7.69
CA ALA A 188 -18.48 -17.66 7.42
C ALA A 188 -18.45 -18.76 8.49
N ALA A 189 -17.26 -19.27 8.83
CA ALA A 189 -17.09 -20.29 9.86
C ALA A 189 -17.57 -19.80 11.25
N GLU A 190 -17.22 -18.58 11.65
CA GLU A 190 -17.68 -17.96 12.91
C GLU A 190 -19.21 -17.90 13.02
N ARG A 191 -19.90 -17.78 11.88
CA ARG A 191 -21.37 -17.72 11.81
C ARG A 191 -22.05 -19.06 11.56
N GLY A 192 -21.28 -20.16 11.52
CA GLY A 192 -21.77 -21.48 11.15
C GLY A 192 -22.30 -21.56 9.71
N ALA A 193 -21.88 -20.65 8.83
CA ALA A 193 -22.28 -20.63 7.44
C ALA A 193 -21.44 -21.62 6.61
N PRO A 194 -21.98 -22.15 5.50
CA PRO A 194 -21.23 -23.01 4.59
C PRO A 194 -20.01 -22.32 3.98
N HIS A 195 -19.04 -23.13 3.58
CA HIS A 195 -17.83 -22.64 2.90
C HIS A 195 -18.18 -21.85 1.62
N PRO A 196 -17.54 -20.69 1.37
CA PRO A 196 -17.80 -19.87 0.18
C PRO A 196 -17.54 -20.64 -1.12
N ARG A 197 -18.48 -20.57 -2.09
CA ARG A 197 -18.34 -21.14 -3.42
C ARG A 197 -18.24 -20.01 -4.44
N TYR A 198 -17.36 -20.19 -5.43
CA TYR A 198 -17.10 -19.21 -6.47
C TYR A 198 -17.46 -19.74 -7.85
N GLU A 199 -18.18 -18.93 -8.62
CA GLU A 199 -18.47 -19.17 -10.03
C GLU A 199 -17.91 -17.99 -10.83
N VAL A 200 -17.13 -18.27 -11.88
CA VAL A 200 -16.48 -17.21 -12.67
C VAL A 200 -16.85 -17.35 -14.13
N VAL A 201 -17.31 -16.23 -14.70
CA VAL A 201 -17.60 -16.09 -16.13
C VAL A 201 -16.64 -15.07 -16.72
N ALA A 202 -16.10 -15.36 -17.90
CA ALA A 202 -15.28 -14.44 -18.67
C ALA A 202 -16.06 -13.92 -19.87
N THR A 203 -16.00 -12.61 -20.11
CA THR A 203 -16.64 -11.93 -21.23
C THR A 203 -15.66 -11.01 -21.95
N GLY A 204 -15.94 -10.67 -23.21
CA GLY A 204 -15.09 -9.79 -24.01
C GLY A 204 -14.04 -10.52 -24.87
N PRO A 205 -13.36 -9.80 -25.77
CA PRO A 205 -12.34 -10.34 -26.64
C PRO A 205 -11.07 -10.71 -25.88
N ASP A 206 -10.25 -11.61 -26.45
CA ASP A 206 -9.07 -12.18 -25.79
C ASP A 206 -8.06 -11.13 -25.25
N HIS A 207 -7.93 -10.00 -25.92
CA HIS A 207 -7.04 -8.90 -25.55
C HIS A 207 -7.63 -7.94 -24.50
N ASN A 208 -8.93 -8.10 -24.17
CA ASN A 208 -9.61 -7.27 -23.17
C ASN A 208 -10.73 -8.06 -22.48
N LYS A 209 -10.35 -9.20 -21.87
CA LYS A 209 -11.28 -10.04 -21.10
C LYS A 209 -11.64 -9.37 -19.78
N VAL A 210 -12.92 -9.34 -19.49
CA VAL A 210 -13.46 -9.01 -18.17
C VAL A 210 -13.95 -10.29 -17.51
N PHE A 211 -13.54 -10.52 -16.28
CA PHE A 211 -13.98 -11.66 -15.47
C PHE A 211 -15.00 -11.16 -14.45
N THR A 212 -16.11 -11.84 -14.36
CA THR A 212 -17.13 -11.63 -13.32
C THR A 212 -17.18 -12.86 -12.44
N ALA A 213 -16.90 -12.71 -11.16
CA ALA A 213 -17.03 -13.76 -10.16
C ALA A 213 -18.31 -13.56 -9.33
N THR A 214 -19.02 -14.63 -9.08
CA THR A 214 -20.10 -14.69 -8.12
C THR A 214 -19.65 -15.55 -6.96
N VAL A 215 -19.75 -15.05 -5.72
CA VAL A 215 -19.53 -15.83 -4.51
C VAL A 215 -20.83 -16.08 -3.79
N ILE A 216 -21.03 -17.30 -3.30
CA ILE A 216 -22.21 -17.78 -2.63
C ILE A 216 -21.79 -18.39 -1.29
N VAL A 217 -22.32 -17.89 -0.19
CA VAL A 217 -22.12 -18.40 1.18
C VAL A 217 -23.48 -18.92 1.68
N GLY A 218 -23.89 -20.05 1.19
CA GLY A 218 -25.18 -20.65 1.50
C GLY A 218 -26.36 -19.68 1.31
N GLY A 219 -27.26 -19.64 2.30
CA GLY A 219 -28.36 -18.68 2.32
C GLY A 219 -28.01 -17.32 2.97
N PHE A 220 -26.75 -17.11 3.38
CA PHE A 220 -26.34 -15.91 4.12
C PHE A 220 -26.05 -14.72 3.21
N VAL A 221 -25.21 -14.92 2.18
CA VAL A 221 -24.84 -13.84 1.27
C VAL A 221 -24.49 -14.36 -0.13
N THR A 222 -24.86 -13.58 -1.13
CA THR A 222 -24.41 -13.76 -2.52
C THR A 222 -24.00 -12.41 -3.06
N THR A 223 -22.77 -12.31 -3.61
CA THR A 223 -22.25 -11.08 -4.20
C THR A 223 -21.55 -11.34 -5.52
N ARG A 224 -21.26 -10.25 -6.25
CA ARG A 224 -20.52 -10.29 -7.51
C ARG A 224 -19.35 -9.31 -7.46
N GLY A 225 -18.26 -9.69 -8.14
CA GLY A 225 -17.10 -8.83 -8.34
C GLY A 225 -16.57 -8.97 -9.74
N GLU A 226 -16.02 -7.90 -10.27
CA GLU A 226 -15.40 -7.85 -11.59
C GLU A 226 -13.90 -7.57 -11.49
N GLY A 227 -13.15 -8.05 -12.49
CA GLY A 227 -11.71 -7.82 -12.54
C GLY A 227 -11.11 -8.20 -13.90
N SER A 228 -9.89 -7.74 -14.13
CA SER A 228 -9.10 -8.05 -15.33
C SER A 228 -8.53 -9.47 -15.32
N SER A 229 -8.66 -10.20 -14.22
CA SER A 229 -8.29 -11.61 -14.09
C SER A 229 -9.30 -12.35 -13.21
N LYS A 230 -9.35 -13.68 -13.35
CA LYS A 230 -10.18 -14.56 -12.52
C LYS A 230 -9.93 -14.27 -11.02
N LYS A 231 -8.65 -14.19 -10.62
CA LYS A 231 -8.26 -13.91 -9.24
C LYS A 231 -8.79 -12.55 -8.76
N ALA A 232 -8.64 -11.50 -9.55
CA ALA A 232 -9.12 -10.16 -9.20
C ALA A 232 -10.64 -10.12 -9.01
N ALA A 233 -11.40 -10.76 -9.91
CA ALA A 233 -12.85 -10.83 -9.80
C ALA A 233 -13.30 -11.61 -8.55
N GLU A 234 -12.67 -12.75 -8.26
CA GLU A 234 -12.95 -13.54 -7.06
C GLU A 234 -12.65 -12.77 -5.76
N MET A 235 -11.53 -12.02 -5.73
CA MET A 235 -11.18 -11.18 -4.57
C MET A 235 -12.18 -10.04 -4.37
N ALA A 236 -12.61 -9.38 -5.44
CA ALA A 236 -13.63 -8.33 -5.36
C ALA A 236 -14.97 -8.86 -4.86
N ALA A 237 -15.42 -10.02 -5.37
CA ALA A 237 -16.65 -10.67 -4.91
C ALA A 237 -16.56 -11.09 -3.43
N ALA A 238 -15.41 -11.63 -3.01
CA ALA A 238 -15.18 -12.05 -1.64
C ALA A 238 -15.19 -10.87 -0.65
N LEU A 239 -14.57 -9.75 -1.02
CA LEU A 239 -14.56 -8.54 -0.19
C LEU A 239 -15.95 -7.98 0.03
N GLU A 240 -16.74 -7.90 -1.02
CA GLU A 240 -18.14 -7.45 -0.94
C GLU A 240 -18.98 -8.40 -0.07
N ALA A 241 -18.78 -9.73 -0.20
CA ALA A 241 -19.48 -10.71 0.61
C ALA A 241 -19.09 -10.61 2.09
N TRP A 242 -17.81 -10.46 2.36
CA TRP A 242 -17.32 -10.26 3.72
C TRP A 242 -17.91 -9.00 4.36
N THR A 243 -17.88 -7.88 3.63
CA THR A 243 -18.45 -6.60 4.10
C THR A 243 -19.92 -6.74 4.46
N ARG A 244 -20.72 -7.42 3.63
CA ARG A 244 -22.13 -7.67 3.92
C ARG A 244 -22.31 -8.64 5.08
N LEU A 245 -21.52 -9.70 5.11
CA LEU A 245 -21.63 -10.71 6.15
C LEU A 245 -21.27 -10.12 7.52
N VAL A 246 -20.24 -9.30 7.63
CA VAL A 246 -19.79 -8.66 8.88
C VAL A 246 -20.70 -7.47 9.24
N GLY A 247 -21.15 -6.69 8.24
CA GLY A 247 -22.02 -5.51 8.45
C GLY A 247 -23.44 -5.85 8.92
N VAL A 248 -23.96 -7.02 8.61
CA VAL A 248 -25.30 -7.50 9.07
C VAL A 248 -25.32 -7.83 10.58
N GLY A 249 -24.16 -7.93 11.23
CA GLY A 249 -24.08 -8.12 12.69
C GLY A 249 -24.42 -6.89 13.53
N GLY A 250 -24.65 -5.72 12.90
CA GLY A 250 -24.97 -4.46 13.59
C GLY A 250 -26.43 -3.97 13.46
N VAL A 251 -27.27 -4.63 12.67
CA VAL A 251 -28.68 -4.22 12.48
C VAL A 251 -29.58 -5.46 12.41
N CYS A 252 -29.79 -6.12 13.51
CA CYS A 252 -30.86 -7.09 13.67
C CYS A 252 -31.45 -6.97 15.05
N ALA A 253 -32.29 -5.95 15.28
CA ALA A 253 -33.37 -5.96 16.23
C ALA A 253 -34.23 -4.72 16.02
N GLU A 254 -35.06 -4.72 14.96
CA GLU A 254 -36.32 -3.98 14.94
C GLU A 254 -36.90 -4.12 13.54
N ASN A 255 -37.72 -5.17 13.38
CA ASN A 255 -38.94 -5.13 12.58
C ASN A 255 -39.57 -6.54 12.52
N GLY A 256 -40.68 -6.70 13.20
CA GLY A 256 -41.55 -7.83 12.95
C GLY A 256 -42.24 -8.42 14.18
N ALA A 257 -43.00 -7.61 14.91
CA ALA A 257 -44.11 -8.15 15.66
C ALA A 257 -45.28 -7.17 15.59
N SER A 258 -45.99 -7.24 14.48
CA SER A 258 -47.37 -6.75 14.36
C SER A 258 -48.30 -7.75 15.04
N GLY A 259 -49.05 -7.27 16.00
CA GLY A 259 -50.44 -7.63 16.23
C GLY A 259 -50.74 -9.04 16.73
N ALA A 260 -50.92 -9.18 18.04
CA ALA A 260 -52.04 -9.97 18.57
C ALA A 260 -52.42 -9.36 19.92
N ALA A 261 -53.53 -8.65 19.88
CA ALA A 261 -54.25 -8.24 21.07
C ALA A 261 -54.74 -9.51 21.83
N TYR A 262 -54.34 -9.64 23.06
CA TYR A 262 -54.98 -10.55 23.97
C TYR A 262 -55.51 -9.72 25.15
N SER A 263 -56.81 -9.50 25.11
CA SER A 263 -57.64 -9.05 26.22
C SER A 263 -57.70 -10.15 27.30
N SER A 264 -57.32 -9.84 28.50
CA SER A 264 -57.75 -10.61 29.66
C SER A 264 -58.02 -9.65 30.80
N GLU A 265 -59.33 -9.65 31.17
CA GLU A 265 -59.91 -9.06 32.38
C GLU A 265 -59.21 -9.55 33.64
N PRO A 266 -59.23 -8.75 34.70
CA PRO A 266 -58.73 -9.18 36.00
C PRO A 266 -59.77 -10.00 36.73
N PRO A 267 -59.46 -11.02 37.52
CA PRO A 267 -60.38 -11.62 38.46
C PRO A 267 -60.51 -10.74 39.72
N SER A 268 -61.75 -10.44 40.01
CA SER A 268 -62.23 -9.82 41.25
C SER A 268 -62.21 -10.81 42.41
N GLY A 269 -61.85 -10.30 43.58
CA GLY A 269 -62.54 -10.60 44.84
C GLY A 269 -62.13 -11.91 45.52
N ALA A 270 -61.82 -11.90 46.69
CA ALA A 270 -62.47 -11.72 47.95
C ALA A 270 -61.77 -12.57 49.04
N ASP A 271 -61.62 -11.95 50.14
CA ASP A 271 -61.79 -12.43 51.51
C ASP A 271 -61.13 -13.72 52.00
N GLU A 272 -60.21 -13.64 52.85
CA GLU A 272 -60.14 -13.80 54.33
C GLU A 272 -58.70 -13.66 54.84
#